data_ad87f99446a95d0c3de5ea3fbb9ebc01
#
_entry.id   ad87f99446a95d0c3de5ea3fbb9ebc01
#
_cell.length_a   1.000
_cell.length_b   1.000
_cell.length_c   1.000
_cell.angle_alpha   90.00
_cell.angle_beta   90.00
_cell.angle_gamma   90.00
#
_symmetry.space_group_name_H-M   'P 1'
#
loop_
_entity.id
_entity.type
_entity.pdbx_description
1 polymer ?
#
loop_
_entity_poly.entity_id
_entity_poly.type
_entity_poly.pdbx_seq_one_letter_code
_entity_poly.pdbx_strand_id
1 'polypeptide(L)'
;MKPLIVKRGDVYFADLSPVVGSEQGGVRPVLILQNDIGNRFSPTVIVAAITAQIQKAKLPTHVEINAEKYGFERNSVILLEQIRTIDKQRLTDKITQLDDPMMQQVNKALQISLGLIDF
;
A
#
# COMPACT_ATOMS: atom_id res chain seq x y z
N MET A 1 23.40 2.18 11.30
CA MET A 1 22.20 2.54 10.54
C MET A 1 20.98 2.46 11.45
N LYS A 2 20.16 3.49 11.44
CA LYS A 2 18.92 3.47 12.24
C LYS A 2 17.92 2.52 11.60
N PRO A 3 17.24 1.68 12.39
CA PRO A 3 16.15 0.87 11.84
C PRO A 3 15.04 1.78 11.30
N LEU A 4 14.44 1.37 10.18
CA LEU A 4 13.33 2.08 9.59
C LEU A 4 12.09 1.90 10.45
N ILE A 5 11.52 3.00 10.94
CA ILE A 5 10.29 2.99 11.75
C ILE A 5 9.11 3.17 10.80
N VAL A 6 8.36 2.09 10.61
CA VAL A 6 7.18 2.06 9.74
C VAL A 6 5.94 1.96 10.59
N LYS A 7 4.88 2.63 10.16
CA LYS A 7 3.56 2.58 10.81
C LYS A 7 2.50 2.13 9.80
N ARG A 8 1.51 1.39 10.29
CA ARG A 8 0.37 1.06 9.46
C ARG A 8 -0.29 2.33 8.95
N GLY A 9 -0.56 2.39 7.64
CA GLY A 9 -1.11 3.58 6.99
C GLY A 9 -0.07 4.49 6.36
N ASP A 10 1.21 4.26 6.63
CA ASP A 10 2.29 4.98 5.94
C ASP A 10 2.35 4.56 4.48
N VAL A 11 2.72 5.50 3.62
CA VAL A 11 2.97 5.26 2.20
C VAL A 11 4.44 5.53 1.92
N TYR A 12 5.12 4.54 1.35
CA TYR A 12 6.54 4.62 1.00
C TYR A 12 6.73 4.28 -0.47
N PHE A 13 7.80 4.80 -1.08
CA PHE A 13 8.31 4.21 -2.31
C PHE A 13 9.00 2.89 -1.99
N ALA A 14 8.80 1.90 -2.86
CA ALA A 14 9.45 0.60 -2.74
C ALA A 14 9.79 0.05 -4.12
N ASP A 15 10.88 -0.69 -4.21
CA ASP A 15 11.21 -1.46 -5.40
C ASP A 15 10.56 -2.83 -5.29
N LEU A 16 9.57 -3.09 -6.13
CA LEU A 16 8.80 -4.33 -6.13
C LEU A 16 9.35 -5.37 -7.10
N SER A 17 10.38 -5.04 -7.87
CA SER A 17 10.96 -5.98 -8.83
C SER A 17 11.83 -7.03 -8.13
N PRO A 18 11.97 -8.25 -8.69
CA PRO A 18 11.31 -8.74 -9.92
C PRO A 18 9.88 -9.24 -9.64
N VAL A 19 9.06 -9.20 -10.68
CA VAL A 19 7.66 -9.68 -10.63
C VAL A 19 7.37 -10.56 -11.85
N VAL A 20 6.22 -11.25 -11.82
CA VAL A 20 5.78 -12.11 -12.91
C VAL A 20 4.42 -11.65 -13.41
N GLY A 21 4.27 -11.55 -14.73
CA GLY A 21 3.00 -11.30 -15.38
C GLY A 21 2.32 -10.03 -14.92
N SER A 22 1.08 -10.16 -14.43
CA SER A 22 0.23 -9.03 -14.05
C SER A 22 0.52 -8.45 -12.66
N GLU A 23 1.55 -8.95 -11.98
CA GLU A 23 1.94 -8.38 -10.70
C GLU A 23 2.48 -6.96 -10.87
N GLN A 24 2.19 -6.10 -9.89
CA GLN A 24 2.71 -4.73 -9.91
C GLN A 24 4.20 -4.74 -9.59
N GLY A 25 5.03 -4.19 -10.50
CA GLY A 25 6.47 -4.19 -10.36
C GLY A 25 7.07 -2.79 -10.47
N GLY A 26 8.42 -2.75 -10.45
CA GLY A 26 9.19 -1.51 -10.52
C GLY A 26 9.14 -0.73 -9.21
N VAL A 27 9.68 0.49 -9.25
CA VAL A 27 9.65 1.41 -8.09
C VAL A 27 8.33 2.15 -8.11
N ARG A 28 7.55 2.01 -7.03
CA ARG A 28 6.24 2.63 -6.93
C ARG A 28 5.83 2.82 -5.48
N PRO A 29 4.82 3.65 -5.23
CA PRO A 29 4.27 3.78 -3.89
C PRO A 29 3.63 2.48 -3.42
N VAL A 30 3.78 2.19 -2.14
CA VAL A 30 3.09 1.08 -1.46
C VAL A 30 2.50 1.58 -0.16
N LEU A 31 1.36 1.01 0.22
CA LEU A 31 0.71 1.29 1.50
C LEU A 31 1.10 0.22 2.50
N ILE A 32 1.54 0.63 3.68
CA ILE A 32 1.86 -0.30 4.78
C ILE A 32 0.55 -0.78 5.39
N LEU A 33 0.29 -2.09 5.25
CA LEU A 33 -0.91 -2.74 5.80
C LEU A 33 -0.64 -3.45 7.11
N GLN A 34 0.60 -3.87 7.34
CA GLN A 34 0.96 -4.67 8.49
C GLN A 34 0.71 -3.93 9.80
N ASN A 35 0.28 -4.67 10.82
CA ASN A 35 0.06 -4.11 12.15
C ASN A 35 1.36 -3.57 12.75
N ASP A 36 1.24 -2.64 13.71
CA ASP A 36 2.40 -1.93 14.23
C ASP A 36 3.31 -2.77 15.11
N ILE A 37 2.83 -3.86 15.68
CA ILE A 37 3.69 -4.81 16.41
C ILE A 37 4.62 -5.49 15.40
N GLY A 38 4.07 -6.02 14.32
CA GLY A 38 4.85 -6.59 13.23
C GLY A 38 5.80 -5.56 12.62
N ASN A 39 5.33 -4.34 12.41
CA ASN A 39 6.15 -3.26 11.87
C ASN A 39 7.37 -2.96 12.75
N ARG A 40 7.21 -3.11 14.05
CA ARG A 40 8.29 -2.85 14.99
C ARG A 40 9.33 -3.97 15.03
N PHE A 41 8.90 -5.23 14.97
CA PHE A 41 9.76 -6.38 15.26
C PHE A 41 10.14 -7.23 14.06
N SER A 42 9.35 -7.20 12.97
CA SER A 42 9.63 -8.03 11.80
C SER A 42 10.58 -7.34 10.83
N PRO A 43 11.50 -8.09 10.18
CA PRO A 43 12.31 -7.52 9.10
C PRO A 43 11.52 -7.34 7.80
N THR A 44 10.31 -7.89 7.72
CA THR A 44 9.44 -7.79 6.55
C THR A 44 8.20 -6.97 6.86
N VAL A 45 7.51 -6.54 5.80
CA VAL A 45 6.31 -5.72 5.93
C VAL A 45 5.30 -6.11 4.86
N ILE A 46 4.02 -6.21 5.26
CA ILE A 46 2.92 -6.49 4.33
C ILE A 46 2.46 -5.16 3.75
N VAL A 47 2.40 -5.08 2.41
CA VAL A 47 2.05 -3.85 1.70
C VAL A 47 1.02 -4.13 0.61
N ALA A 48 0.33 -3.07 0.18
CA ALA A 48 -0.49 -3.06 -1.03
C ALA A 48 0.14 -2.10 -2.03
N ALA A 49 0.18 -2.51 -3.30
CA ALA A 49 0.70 -1.68 -4.37
C ALA A 49 -0.25 -0.52 -4.68
N ILE A 50 0.31 0.61 -5.08
CA ILE A 50 -0.43 1.80 -5.52
C ILE A 50 -0.01 2.10 -6.95
N THR A 51 -0.98 2.43 -7.81
CA THR A 51 -0.72 2.72 -9.21
C THR A 51 -1.38 4.04 -9.64
N ALA A 52 -0.70 4.79 -10.50
CA ALA A 52 -1.27 5.95 -11.18
C ALA A 52 -1.72 5.63 -12.61
N GLN A 53 -1.56 4.38 -13.07
CA GLN A 53 -2.00 3.97 -14.40
C GLN A 53 -3.53 3.95 -14.51
N ILE A 54 -4.22 3.73 -13.41
CA ILE A 54 -5.66 3.93 -13.30
C ILE A 54 -5.89 5.00 -12.23
N GLN A 55 -6.93 5.83 -12.41
CA GLN A 55 -7.19 6.94 -11.51
C GLN A 55 -8.53 6.83 -10.82
N LYS A 56 -9.33 5.85 -11.22
CA LYS A 56 -10.64 5.56 -10.66
C LYS A 56 -10.73 4.10 -10.27
N ALA A 57 -11.43 3.83 -9.18
CA ALA A 57 -11.67 2.46 -8.74
C ALA A 57 -12.42 1.67 -9.83
N LYS A 58 -11.92 0.48 -10.13
CA LYS A 58 -12.51 -0.46 -11.09
C LYS A 58 -13.09 -1.69 -10.40
N LEU A 59 -12.62 -1.99 -9.20
CA LEU A 59 -13.01 -3.15 -8.42
C LEU A 59 -13.33 -2.71 -6.99
N PRO A 60 -14.12 -3.50 -6.23
CA PRO A 60 -14.39 -3.20 -4.82
C PRO A 60 -13.13 -3.25 -3.95
N THR A 61 -12.05 -3.84 -4.45
CA THR A 61 -10.75 -3.89 -3.77
C THR A 61 -9.87 -2.69 -4.07
N HIS A 62 -10.36 -1.72 -4.83
CA HIS A 62 -9.63 -0.49 -5.18
C HIS A 62 -10.05 0.65 -4.26
N VAL A 63 -9.07 1.46 -3.82
CA VAL A 63 -9.32 2.67 -3.04
C VAL A 63 -8.60 3.84 -3.71
N GLU A 64 -9.36 4.88 -4.05
CA GLU A 64 -8.82 6.05 -4.75
C GLU A 64 -8.07 6.97 -3.79
N ILE A 65 -6.93 7.51 -4.26
CA ILE A 65 -6.13 8.50 -3.55
C ILE A 65 -6.15 9.81 -4.32
N ASN A 66 -6.60 10.89 -3.65
CA ASN A 66 -6.54 12.23 -4.20
C ASN A 66 -5.10 12.77 -4.09
N ALA A 67 -4.50 13.12 -5.23
CA ALA A 67 -3.10 13.55 -5.29
C ALA A 67 -2.83 14.80 -4.46
N GLU A 68 -3.70 15.80 -4.55
CA GLU A 68 -3.53 17.05 -3.83
C GLU A 68 -3.52 16.85 -2.32
N LYS A 69 -4.42 16.03 -1.82
CA LYS A 69 -4.57 15.82 -0.38
C LYS A 69 -3.36 15.11 0.22
N TYR A 70 -2.77 14.17 -0.51
CA TYR A 70 -1.75 13.27 0.04
C TYR A 70 -0.35 13.48 -0.54
N GLY A 71 -0.16 14.52 -1.35
CA GLY A 71 1.17 14.85 -1.87
C GLY A 71 1.68 13.94 -2.97
N PHE A 72 0.78 13.36 -3.75
CA PHE A 72 1.14 12.57 -4.92
C PHE A 72 1.19 13.45 -6.16
N GLU A 73 1.96 13.04 -7.17
CA GLU A 73 2.01 13.76 -8.45
C GLU A 73 0.71 13.61 -9.24
N ARG A 74 0.06 12.45 -9.14
CA ARG A 74 -1.18 12.15 -9.86
C ARG A 74 -2.13 11.38 -8.96
N ASN A 75 -3.43 11.54 -9.22
CA ASN A 75 -4.44 10.69 -8.59
C ASN A 75 -4.09 9.23 -8.87
N SER A 76 -4.23 8.40 -7.85
CA SER A 76 -3.77 7.02 -7.87
C SER A 76 -4.82 6.12 -7.23
N VAL A 77 -4.60 4.81 -7.33
CA VAL A 77 -5.48 3.80 -6.75
C VAL A 77 -4.65 2.81 -5.96
N ILE A 78 -5.08 2.52 -4.75
CA ILE A 78 -4.52 1.44 -3.94
C ILE A 78 -5.18 0.14 -4.40
N LEU A 79 -4.36 -0.86 -4.70
CA LEU A 79 -4.81 -2.15 -5.21
C LEU A 79 -4.78 -3.18 -4.09
N LEU A 80 -5.90 -3.36 -3.39
CA LEU A 80 -5.95 -4.29 -2.26
C LEU A 80 -5.97 -5.76 -2.71
N GLU A 81 -6.00 -6.03 -4.01
CA GLU A 81 -5.77 -7.37 -4.56
C GLU A 81 -4.27 -7.60 -4.88
N GLN A 82 -3.44 -6.56 -4.83
CA GLN A 82 -1.99 -6.64 -5.05
C GLN A 82 -1.25 -6.49 -3.72
N ILE A 83 -1.47 -7.46 -2.85
CA ILE A 83 -0.87 -7.49 -1.52
C ILE A 83 0.35 -8.40 -1.56
N ARG A 84 1.44 -7.97 -0.94
CA ARG A 84 2.62 -8.83 -0.82
C ARG A 84 3.43 -8.46 0.42
N THR A 85 4.24 -9.41 0.86
CA THR A 85 5.23 -9.20 1.91
C THR A 85 6.57 -8.90 1.26
N ILE A 86 7.20 -7.82 1.68
CA ILE A 86 8.52 -7.42 1.18
C ILE A 86 9.47 -7.20 2.34
N ASP A 87 10.77 -7.31 2.06
CA ASP A 87 11.80 -6.91 3.02
C ASP A 87 11.76 -5.40 3.20
N LYS A 88 11.92 -4.92 4.43
CA LYS A 88 11.95 -3.48 4.71
C LYS A 88 13.04 -2.74 3.93
N GLN A 89 14.11 -3.43 3.53
CA GLN A 89 15.17 -2.83 2.73
C GLN A 89 14.69 -2.36 1.35
N ARG A 90 13.56 -2.86 0.87
CA ARG A 90 12.96 -2.39 -0.39
C ARG A 90 12.29 -1.02 -0.25
N LEU A 91 12.00 -0.59 0.97
CA LEU A 91 11.38 0.72 1.21
C LEU A 91 12.45 1.81 1.12
N THR A 92 12.08 2.93 0.47
CA THR A 92 12.97 4.08 0.36
C THR A 92 12.37 5.28 1.08
N ASP A 93 11.78 6.23 0.37
CA ASP A 93 11.29 7.47 0.96
C ASP A 93 9.83 7.36 1.38
N LYS A 94 9.51 7.89 2.55
CA LYS A 94 8.12 8.04 2.97
C LYS A 94 7.47 9.19 2.21
N ILE A 95 6.30 8.93 1.64
CA ILE A 95 5.55 9.93 0.88
C ILE A 95 4.55 10.65 1.77
N THR A 96 3.75 9.88 2.51
CA THR A 96 2.65 10.42 3.31
C THR A 96 2.17 9.37 4.30
N GLN A 97 1.17 9.73 5.08
CA GLN A 97 0.41 8.81 5.93
C GLN A 97 -1.07 9.05 5.65
N LEU A 98 -1.82 7.97 5.44
CA LEU A 98 -3.25 8.07 5.21
C LEU A 98 -3.98 8.30 6.53
N ASP A 99 -5.02 9.13 6.49
CA ASP A 99 -5.84 9.42 7.67
C ASP A 99 -6.83 8.28 7.97
N ASP A 100 -7.48 8.35 9.11
CA ASP A 100 -8.41 7.31 9.56
C ASP A 100 -9.56 7.06 8.59
N PRO A 101 -10.24 8.07 8.03
CA PRO A 101 -11.30 7.81 7.05
C PRO A 101 -10.81 7.01 5.84
N MET A 102 -9.62 7.31 5.34
CA MET A 102 -9.03 6.56 4.23
C MET A 102 -8.69 5.13 4.66
N MET A 103 -8.12 4.96 5.84
CA MET A 103 -7.77 3.62 6.34
C MET A 103 -9.01 2.76 6.58
N GLN A 104 -10.16 3.34 6.91
CA GLN A 104 -11.41 2.59 7.00
C GLN A 104 -11.85 2.07 5.63
N GLN A 105 -11.70 2.87 4.57
CA GLN A 105 -11.95 2.40 3.21
C GLN A 105 -10.99 1.28 2.82
N VAL A 106 -9.71 1.42 3.17
CA VAL A 106 -8.70 0.39 2.94
C VAL A 106 -9.07 -0.90 3.66
N ASN A 107 -9.46 -0.81 4.93
CA ASN A 107 -9.83 -1.98 5.73
C ASN A 107 -10.99 -2.75 5.10
N LYS A 108 -12.01 -2.04 4.62
CA LYS A 108 -13.15 -2.69 3.96
C LYS A 108 -12.72 -3.39 2.66
N ALA A 109 -11.96 -2.69 1.83
CA ALA A 109 -11.46 -3.25 0.57
C ALA A 109 -10.55 -4.47 0.82
N LEU A 110 -9.74 -4.41 1.87
CA LEU A 110 -8.88 -5.52 2.28
C LEU A 110 -9.70 -6.74 2.73
N GLN A 111 -10.73 -6.53 3.53
CA GLN A 111 -11.64 -7.60 3.97
C GLN A 111 -12.32 -8.28 2.78
N ILE A 112 -12.74 -7.49 1.78
CA ILE A 112 -13.32 -8.03 0.54
C ILE A 112 -12.27 -8.83 -0.22
N SER A 113 -11.08 -8.28 -0.38
CA SER A 113 -10.00 -8.91 -1.13
C SER A 113 -9.62 -10.27 -0.57
N LEU A 114 -9.60 -10.39 0.77
CA LEU A 114 -9.22 -11.63 1.45
C LEU A 114 -10.40 -12.57 1.71
N GLY A 115 -11.60 -12.19 1.28
CA GLY A 115 -12.78 -13.02 1.47
C GLY A 115 -13.29 -13.09 2.90
N LEU A 116 -12.94 -12.10 3.72
CA LEU A 116 -13.36 -12.05 5.12
C LEU A 116 -14.81 -11.57 5.27
N ILE A 117 -15.29 -10.83 4.28
CA ILE A 117 -16.68 -10.39 4.18
C ILE A 117 -17.15 -10.58 2.74
N ASP A 118 -18.46 -10.71 2.56
CA ASP A 118 -19.05 -10.78 1.22
C ASP A 118 -19.08 -9.40 0.57
N PHE A 119 -19.07 -9.43 -0.73
CA PHE A 119 -19.18 -8.23 -1.53
C PHE A 119 -20.60 -8.06 -2.08
#